data_8fb13f7fba80e443c68d317d42dbf749
#
_entry.id   8fb13f7fba80e443c68d317d42dbf749
#
_cell.length_a   1.000
_cell.length_b   1.000
_cell.length_c   1.000
_cell.angle_alpha   90.00
_cell.angle_beta   90.00
_cell.angle_gamma   90.00
#
_symmetry.space_group_name_H-M   'P 1'
#
loop_
_entity.id
_entity.type
_entity.pdbx_description
1 polymer ?
#
loop_
_entity_poly.entity_id
_entity_poly.type
_entity_poly.pdbx_seq_one_letter_code
_entity_poly.pdbx_strand_id
1 'polypeptide(L)'
;TIQPEEDTDVEVPIEVIDRTSWNATLTTSSNTEFLQENVKLLFDGDANTYIDQYTITGYPISLKVDLGEEKKVSSFSYLKRPGYEDAAYGINGTMGKYKLYVSDDGVNWKEAGEGEFKREDYNLHQEGKLQNVGDVVYGNFNKEYTTRYIRIDQLSDSLGNTQEFSASEINLYSDKYMEEESTVDDSKIESSELTIDNETTKIENIESGKKLTISYLPYKLNGIEYNIDMVTVLKSNEHYMRSFLEIKAYNSKAQIDYIDLDKFVLEDEISDTVWSHPDLKDVSSMWIGKNELMLGQPIYANGMFFGSEFPAADTDVVDDEIQIRYYSGKTFEKLAEDNQLTTDGKFVSWQNVVGAAKGTDTDVVQTDFYEYISDIATPTEFRKQYNSWYDNMLEITDESIAKSFYGSEKGLTENGVEPVDSYVVDDGWNNYRDEKYNPNISSSQSGEGMNRTGFWEFNSKFPNELYTSTELTNKFQSKFGIWLGPQGGYNYFSGFAKYMEESGTAYAQNDYWTNICVGSDKYVKNLTSMFIDNQKRFDVDYWKIDGFAVRPCTNQKHDHMTGGTNNMYYTTDLWEKWTDAWEEMRASRAEEGKGLFINATCYYNGLTQFGFKTLEIQDKLELVKDINKK
;
A
#
# COMPACT_ATOMS: atom_id res chain seq x y z
N THR A 1 -10.20 -35.37 2.60
CA THR A 1 -8.96 -35.57 1.81
C THR A 1 -9.39 -36.02 0.42
N ILE A 2 -9.55 -35.06 -0.49
CA ILE A 2 -9.60 -35.34 -1.93
C ILE A 2 -8.14 -35.44 -2.33
N GLN A 3 -7.70 -36.66 -2.68
CA GLN A 3 -6.44 -36.78 -3.40
C GLN A 3 -6.64 -36.10 -4.75
N PRO A 4 -5.79 -35.15 -5.15
CA PRO A 4 -5.75 -34.72 -6.53
C PRO A 4 -5.39 -35.94 -7.36
N GLU A 5 -6.10 -36.20 -8.46
CA GLU A 5 -5.55 -37.01 -9.53
C GLU A 5 -4.23 -36.35 -9.90
N GLU A 6 -3.18 -37.15 -9.97
CA GLU A 6 -1.87 -36.72 -10.49
C GLU A 6 -2.09 -36.18 -11.91
N ASP A 7 -2.26 -34.85 -11.98
CA ASP A 7 -2.01 -34.15 -13.24
C ASP A 7 -0.50 -34.17 -13.41
N THR A 8 -0.03 -35.09 -14.20
CA THR A 8 1.36 -35.13 -14.64
C THR A 8 1.56 -34.06 -15.71
N ASP A 9 1.43 -32.80 -15.36
CA ASP A 9 2.07 -31.73 -16.09
C ASP A 9 3.57 -31.80 -15.72
N VAL A 10 4.28 -32.57 -16.52
CA VAL A 10 5.72 -32.58 -16.50
C VAL A 10 6.16 -31.18 -16.89
N GLU A 11 6.60 -30.37 -15.94
CA GLU A 11 7.47 -29.24 -16.23
C GLU A 11 8.60 -29.79 -17.12
N VAL A 12 8.58 -29.46 -18.40
CA VAL A 12 9.72 -29.74 -19.28
C VAL A 12 10.77 -28.72 -18.86
N PRO A 13 11.84 -29.13 -18.15
CA PRO A 13 12.86 -28.19 -17.76
C PRO A 13 13.43 -27.60 -19.03
N ILE A 14 13.46 -26.27 -19.13
CA ILE A 14 14.12 -25.55 -20.22
C ILE A 14 15.58 -25.97 -20.17
N GLU A 15 16.03 -26.76 -21.11
CA GLU A 15 17.36 -27.32 -21.11
C GLU A 15 18.40 -26.26 -21.54
N VAL A 16 19.25 -25.84 -20.58
CA VAL A 16 20.35 -24.93 -20.85
C VAL A 16 21.34 -25.60 -21.78
N ILE A 17 21.70 -24.95 -22.87
CA ILE A 17 22.73 -25.44 -23.80
C ILE A 17 24.09 -25.42 -23.09
N ASP A 18 24.78 -26.58 -23.06
CA ASP A 18 26.08 -26.70 -22.42
C ASP A 18 27.08 -25.66 -22.94
N ARG A 19 27.61 -24.89 -22.01
CA ARG A 19 28.53 -23.75 -22.24
C ARG A 19 29.99 -24.10 -22.29
N THR A 20 30.38 -25.35 -22.02
CA THR A 20 31.78 -25.77 -21.88
C THR A 20 32.60 -25.60 -23.14
N SER A 21 31.96 -25.60 -24.31
CA SER A 21 32.60 -25.43 -25.63
C SER A 21 32.49 -23.99 -26.18
N TRP A 22 31.85 -23.06 -25.46
CA TRP A 22 31.60 -21.73 -25.99
C TRP A 22 32.87 -20.89 -26.06
N ASN A 23 32.99 -20.15 -27.17
CA ASN A 23 33.95 -19.06 -27.30
C ASN A 23 33.19 -17.78 -27.65
N ALA A 24 33.27 -16.77 -26.79
CA ALA A 24 32.48 -15.56 -26.94
C ALA A 24 33.35 -14.32 -27.03
N THR A 25 32.91 -13.33 -27.78
CA THR A 25 33.50 -11.98 -27.86
C THR A 25 32.42 -10.94 -27.65
N LEU A 26 32.75 -9.87 -26.93
CA LEU A 26 31.90 -8.73 -26.71
C LEU A 26 32.55 -7.49 -27.33
N THR A 27 31.83 -6.77 -28.19
CA THR A 27 32.37 -5.61 -28.92
C THR A 27 31.42 -4.42 -28.85
N THR A 28 32.00 -3.22 -28.80
CA THR A 28 31.25 -1.97 -28.90
C THR A 28 30.93 -1.62 -30.36
N SER A 29 30.14 -0.58 -30.57
CA SER A 29 29.79 -0.03 -31.88
C SER A 29 31.01 0.39 -32.72
N SER A 30 32.17 0.71 -32.09
CA SER A 30 33.43 1.02 -32.75
C SER A 30 34.31 -0.20 -32.99
N ASN A 31 33.81 -1.42 -32.81
CA ASN A 31 34.53 -2.68 -32.83
C ASN A 31 35.69 -2.77 -31.80
N THR A 32 35.59 -2.05 -30.70
CA THR A 32 36.49 -2.22 -29.56
C THR A 32 36.05 -3.45 -28.78
N GLU A 33 36.94 -4.43 -28.62
CA GLU A 33 36.67 -5.66 -27.86
C GLU A 33 36.81 -5.41 -26.35
N PHE A 34 35.92 -6.02 -25.57
CA PHE A 34 36.06 -6.13 -24.14
C PHE A 34 37.17 -7.16 -23.80
N LEU A 35 37.78 -7.03 -22.63
CA LEU A 35 38.77 -7.99 -22.16
C LEU A 35 38.15 -9.39 -22.07
N GLN A 36 38.82 -10.38 -22.64
CA GLN A 36 38.33 -11.77 -22.68
C GLN A 36 38.11 -12.37 -21.29
N GLU A 37 38.89 -11.97 -20.31
CA GLU A 37 38.70 -12.36 -18.91
C GLU A 37 37.35 -11.86 -18.34
N ASN A 38 36.89 -10.68 -18.76
CA ASN A 38 35.60 -10.15 -18.34
C ASN A 38 34.47 -10.85 -19.10
N VAL A 39 34.64 -11.14 -20.40
CA VAL A 39 33.57 -11.79 -21.20
C VAL A 39 33.22 -13.18 -20.64
N LYS A 40 34.18 -13.87 -20.05
CA LYS A 40 33.95 -15.19 -19.41
C LYS A 40 33.02 -15.12 -18.20
N LEU A 41 32.96 -13.98 -17.54
CA LEU A 41 32.06 -13.78 -16.40
C LEU A 41 30.57 -13.90 -16.78
N LEU A 42 30.26 -13.74 -18.08
CA LEU A 42 28.89 -13.93 -18.56
C LEU A 42 28.44 -15.39 -18.65
N PHE A 43 29.38 -16.33 -18.45
CA PHE A 43 29.18 -17.77 -18.70
C PHE A 43 29.81 -18.66 -17.62
N ASP A 44 30.25 -18.11 -16.49
CA ASP A 44 30.96 -18.86 -15.45
C ASP A 44 30.04 -19.60 -14.46
N GLY A 45 28.74 -19.26 -14.46
CA GLY A 45 27.72 -19.86 -13.61
C GLY A 45 27.66 -19.26 -12.21
N ASP A 46 28.37 -18.16 -11.99
CA ASP A 46 28.32 -17.44 -10.72
C ASP A 46 27.57 -16.09 -10.88
N ALA A 47 26.35 -16.03 -10.38
CA ALA A 47 25.51 -14.84 -10.42
C ALA A 47 26.12 -13.61 -9.72
N ASN A 48 27.17 -13.78 -8.93
CA ASN A 48 27.85 -12.69 -8.23
C ASN A 48 29.00 -12.08 -9.02
N THR A 49 29.48 -12.76 -10.06
CA THR A 49 30.45 -12.21 -11.01
C THR A 49 29.71 -11.48 -12.12
N TYR A 50 30.25 -10.36 -12.59
CA TYR A 50 29.55 -9.56 -13.59
C TYR A 50 30.47 -8.64 -14.37
N ILE A 51 30.03 -8.21 -15.52
CA ILE A 51 30.58 -7.08 -16.26
C ILE A 51 29.75 -5.83 -15.89
N ASP A 52 30.46 -4.74 -15.61
CA ASP A 52 29.91 -3.42 -15.44
C ASP A 52 30.89 -2.43 -16.06
N GLN A 53 30.60 -1.97 -17.26
CA GLN A 53 31.56 -1.17 -18.01
C GLN A 53 30.90 -0.04 -18.78
N TYR A 54 31.38 1.15 -18.50
CA TYR A 54 31.07 2.33 -19.27
C TYR A 54 31.75 2.27 -20.64
N THR A 55 30.99 2.56 -21.70
CA THR A 55 31.48 2.54 -23.09
C THR A 55 31.39 3.93 -23.71
N ILE A 56 32.54 4.49 -24.15
CA ILE A 56 32.60 5.82 -24.74
C ILE A 56 31.84 5.92 -26.08
N THR A 57 31.63 4.79 -26.77
CA THR A 57 31.11 4.75 -28.14
C THR A 57 29.62 4.34 -28.21
N GLY A 58 29.01 4.00 -27.08
CA GLY A 58 27.60 3.63 -27.01
C GLY A 58 27.23 2.32 -27.73
N TYR A 59 25.96 2.14 -27.92
CA TYR A 59 25.36 0.97 -28.56
C TYR A 59 25.46 1.01 -30.10
N PRO A 60 25.35 -0.14 -30.80
CA PRO A 60 25.12 -1.47 -30.23
C PRO A 60 26.36 -2.03 -29.54
N ILE A 61 26.12 -2.84 -28.50
CA ILE A 61 27.10 -3.72 -27.92
C ILE A 61 26.75 -5.13 -28.38
N SER A 62 27.69 -5.80 -29.06
CA SER A 62 27.44 -7.06 -29.74
C SER A 62 28.16 -8.20 -29.03
N LEU A 63 27.40 -9.12 -28.45
CA LEU A 63 27.89 -10.41 -27.95
C LEU A 63 27.83 -11.44 -29.07
N LYS A 64 28.97 -11.98 -29.47
CA LYS A 64 29.06 -13.08 -30.44
C LYS A 64 29.51 -14.34 -29.70
N VAL A 65 28.79 -15.42 -29.90
CA VAL A 65 29.07 -16.73 -29.28
C VAL A 65 29.27 -17.78 -30.38
N ASP A 66 30.43 -18.45 -30.38
CA ASP A 66 30.65 -19.69 -31.08
C ASP A 66 30.33 -20.85 -30.14
N LEU A 67 29.31 -21.63 -30.43
CA LEU A 67 28.85 -22.75 -29.63
C LEU A 67 29.75 -23.99 -29.73
N GLY A 68 30.81 -23.93 -30.57
CA GLY A 68 31.72 -25.04 -30.85
C GLY A 68 31.20 -26.03 -31.91
N GLU A 69 29.91 -26.27 -31.94
CA GLU A 69 29.18 -27.09 -32.91
C GLU A 69 27.77 -26.56 -33.14
N GLU A 70 27.06 -27.10 -34.11
CA GLU A 70 25.65 -26.73 -34.34
C GLU A 70 24.78 -27.21 -33.18
N LYS A 71 23.99 -26.30 -32.61
CA LYS A 71 23.02 -26.53 -31.56
C LYS A 71 21.64 -25.99 -31.95
N LYS A 72 20.61 -26.60 -31.38
CA LYS A 72 19.27 -26.02 -31.43
C LYS A 72 19.18 -24.86 -30.45
N VAL A 73 18.69 -23.72 -30.89
CA VAL A 73 18.52 -22.51 -30.09
C VAL A 73 17.14 -21.89 -30.36
N SER A 74 16.39 -21.65 -29.32
CA SER A 74 15.04 -21.06 -29.40
C SER A 74 14.86 -19.85 -28.50
N SER A 75 15.61 -19.75 -27.40
CA SER A 75 15.53 -18.62 -26.46
C SER A 75 16.87 -18.34 -25.77
N PHE A 76 16.93 -17.21 -25.08
CA PHE A 76 18.06 -16.85 -24.22
C PHE A 76 17.57 -16.26 -22.91
N SER A 77 18.37 -16.31 -21.88
CA SER A 77 18.17 -15.53 -20.65
C SER A 77 19.29 -14.52 -20.46
N TYR A 78 18.95 -13.47 -19.77
CA TYR A 78 19.87 -12.43 -19.37
C TYR A 78 19.66 -12.14 -17.88
N LEU A 79 20.72 -12.24 -17.10
CA LEU A 79 20.76 -11.93 -15.68
C LEU A 79 21.48 -10.61 -15.46
N LYS A 80 20.83 -9.64 -14.86
CA LYS A 80 21.45 -8.36 -14.52
C LYS A 80 22.53 -8.54 -13.43
N ARG A 81 23.43 -7.57 -13.31
CA ARG A 81 24.40 -7.54 -12.21
C ARG A 81 23.69 -7.35 -10.85
N PRO A 82 24.30 -7.77 -9.72
CA PRO A 82 23.80 -7.51 -8.38
C PRO A 82 23.59 -6.00 -8.15
N GLY A 83 22.48 -5.64 -7.52
CA GLY A 83 22.23 -4.27 -7.09
C GLY A 83 23.01 -3.93 -5.82
N TYR A 84 23.49 -2.68 -5.72
CA TYR A 84 24.03 -2.09 -4.51
C TYR A 84 23.04 -1.05 -3.97
N GLU A 85 23.37 -0.43 -2.81
CA GLU A 85 22.56 0.47 -1.99
C GLU A 85 21.71 1.52 -2.72
N ASP A 86 22.05 1.88 -3.93
CA ASP A 86 21.26 2.77 -4.76
C ASP A 86 20.64 1.97 -5.91
N ALA A 87 19.30 1.85 -5.88
CA ALA A 87 18.54 1.12 -6.89
C ALA A 87 18.81 1.61 -8.33
N ALA A 88 19.23 2.85 -8.52
CA ALA A 88 19.62 3.38 -9.82
C ALA A 88 20.89 2.74 -10.36
N TYR A 89 21.86 2.41 -9.51
CA TYR A 89 23.13 1.82 -9.96
C TYR A 89 23.00 0.34 -10.34
N GLY A 90 22.06 -0.40 -9.73
CA GLY A 90 21.88 -1.83 -10.03
C GLY A 90 21.30 -2.11 -11.42
N ILE A 91 20.67 -1.13 -12.05
CA ILE A 91 19.98 -1.28 -13.34
C ILE A 91 20.67 -0.58 -14.51
N ASN A 92 21.69 0.25 -14.25
CA ASN A 92 22.43 0.90 -15.31
C ASN A 92 23.11 -0.15 -16.22
N GLY A 93 23.01 0.06 -17.53
CA GLY A 93 23.62 -0.83 -18.52
C GLY A 93 22.90 -2.17 -18.73
N THR A 94 21.80 -2.43 -18.02
CA THR A 94 20.99 -3.63 -18.24
C THR A 94 20.36 -3.63 -19.64
N MET A 95 20.19 -4.81 -20.21
CA MET A 95 19.68 -4.94 -21.56
C MET A 95 18.28 -4.34 -21.72
N GLY A 96 18.14 -3.36 -22.61
CA GLY A 96 16.86 -2.80 -23.06
C GLY A 96 16.48 -3.40 -24.40
N LYS A 97 16.50 -2.59 -25.48
CA LYS A 97 16.26 -3.08 -26.83
C LYS A 97 17.37 -3.97 -27.30
N TYR A 98 17.00 -5.08 -27.93
CA TYR A 98 17.97 -6.05 -28.46
C TYR A 98 17.55 -6.59 -29.81
N LYS A 99 18.55 -7.10 -30.55
CA LYS A 99 18.37 -7.92 -31.76
C LYS A 99 19.17 -9.20 -31.69
N LEU A 100 18.61 -10.28 -32.23
CA LEU A 100 19.19 -11.61 -32.26
C LEU A 100 19.56 -11.98 -33.70
N TYR A 101 20.70 -12.62 -33.85
CA TYR A 101 21.20 -13.09 -35.14
C TYR A 101 21.79 -14.48 -35.01
N VAL A 102 21.71 -15.25 -36.10
CA VAL A 102 22.33 -16.56 -36.26
C VAL A 102 23.25 -16.56 -37.49
N SER A 103 24.25 -17.44 -37.48
CA SER A 103 25.18 -17.61 -38.59
C SER A 103 25.73 -19.01 -38.63
N ASP A 104 26.01 -19.50 -39.84
CA ASP A 104 26.65 -20.81 -40.06
C ASP A 104 28.21 -20.68 -40.14
N ASP A 105 28.72 -19.50 -40.44
CA ASP A 105 30.15 -19.24 -40.67
C ASP A 105 30.75 -18.18 -39.71
N GLY A 106 29.95 -17.58 -38.84
CA GLY A 106 30.37 -16.52 -37.92
C GLY A 106 30.64 -15.14 -38.56
N VAL A 107 30.44 -15.03 -39.89
CA VAL A 107 30.72 -13.83 -40.70
C VAL A 107 29.45 -13.26 -41.30
N ASN A 108 28.63 -14.12 -41.91
CA ASN A 108 27.35 -13.74 -42.54
C ASN A 108 26.20 -13.95 -41.56
N TRP A 109 25.64 -12.87 -41.07
CA TRP A 109 24.63 -12.88 -40.01
C TRP A 109 23.20 -12.68 -40.58
N LYS A 110 22.30 -13.53 -40.14
CA LYS A 110 20.87 -13.46 -40.44
C LYS A 110 20.10 -13.04 -39.18
N GLU A 111 19.28 -12.02 -39.28
CA GLU A 111 18.40 -11.61 -38.18
C GLU A 111 17.44 -12.75 -37.80
N ALA A 112 17.32 -13.01 -36.52
CA ALA A 112 16.63 -14.15 -35.94
C ALA A 112 15.64 -13.77 -34.82
N GLY A 113 15.49 -12.48 -34.53
CA GLY A 113 14.55 -11.95 -33.56
C GLY A 113 14.94 -10.57 -33.05
N GLU A 114 14.00 -9.92 -32.41
CA GLU A 114 14.22 -8.65 -31.70
C GLU A 114 13.23 -8.55 -30.53
N GLY A 115 13.54 -7.70 -29.56
CA GLY A 115 12.68 -7.42 -28.42
C GLY A 115 13.21 -6.27 -27.57
N GLU A 116 12.52 -6.04 -26.49
CA GLU A 116 12.83 -4.99 -25.54
C GLU A 116 12.51 -5.48 -24.13
N PHE A 117 13.44 -5.33 -23.20
CA PHE A 117 13.19 -5.43 -21.79
C PHE A 117 13.07 -4.02 -21.21
N LYS A 118 12.03 -3.80 -20.45
CA LYS A 118 11.79 -2.53 -19.80
C LYS A 118 12.33 -2.56 -18.37
N ARG A 119 12.38 -1.38 -17.75
CA ARG A 119 12.83 -1.28 -16.35
C ARG A 119 12.02 -2.15 -15.40
N GLU A 120 10.71 -2.23 -15.60
CA GLU A 120 9.77 -3.03 -14.83
C GLU A 120 9.98 -4.54 -14.95
N ASP A 121 10.64 -5.02 -16.00
CA ASP A 121 10.97 -6.43 -16.19
C ASP A 121 12.16 -6.87 -15.32
N TYR A 122 12.84 -5.93 -14.65
CA TYR A 122 13.98 -6.18 -13.78
C TYR A 122 13.63 -5.85 -12.33
N ASN A 123 13.85 -6.79 -11.44
CA ASN A 123 13.75 -6.57 -10.01
C ASN A 123 14.90 -5.69 -9.50
N LEU A 124 14.56 -4.70 -8.67
CA LEU A 124 15.52 -3.79 -8.06
C LEU A 124 15.82 -4.28 -6.65
N HIS A 125 17.00 -4.92 -6.47
CA HIS A 125 17.43 -5.34 -5.14
C HIS A 125 17.95 -4.19 -4.30
N GLN A 126 17.65 -4.25 -3.01
CA GLN A 126 18.29 -3.43 -1.99
C GLN A 126 19.51 -4.16 -1.44
N GLU A 127 20.58 -3.40 -1.28
CA GLU A 127 21.84 -3.70 -0.57
C GLU A 127 22.27 -5.17 -0.41
N GLY A 128 23.35 -5.51 -1.12
CA GLY A 128 24.26 -6.62 -0.74
C GLY A 128 23.66 -8.02 -0.72
N LYS A 129 22.46 -8.22 -1.22
CA LYS A 129 21.83 -9.52 -1.34
C LYS A 129 22.15 -10.16 -2.68
N LEU A 130 22.32 -11.48 -2.66
CA LEU A 130 22.43 -12.30 -3.85
C LEU A 130 21.21 -12.08 -4.77
N GLN A 131 21.45 -12.15 -6.08
CA GLN A 131 20.36 -12.13 -7.05
C GLN A 131 19.52 -13.40 -6.89
N ASN A 132 18.21 -13.21 -6.99
CA ASN A 132 17.25 -14.31 -7.03
C ASN A 132 16.86 -14.62 -8.49
N VAL A 133 16.14 -15.72 -8.67
CA VAL A 133 15.71 -16.19 -10.00
C VAL A 133 14.88 -15.15 -10.76
N GLY A 134 14.10 -14.30 -10.09
CA GLY A 134 13.30 -13.24 -10.69
C GLY A 134 14.08 -12.07 -11.31
N ASP A 135 15.43 -12.04 -11.18
CA ASP A 135 16.27 -11.07 -11.88
C ASP A 135 16.61 -11.48 -13.31
N VAL A 136 16.21 -12.67 -13.71
CA VAL A 136 16.45 -13.24 -15.04
C VAL A 136 15.31 -12.88 -15.96
N VAL A 137 15.63 -12.23 -17.08
CA VAL A 137 14.67 -11.98 -18.15
C VAL A 137 14.94 -12.89 -19.34
N TYR A 138 13.88 -13.27 -20.06
CA TYR A 138 13.97 -14.23 -21.15
C TYR A 138 13.55 -13.59 -22.48
N GLY A 139 14.31 -13.87 -23.53
CA GLY A 139 13.99 -13.44 -24.89
C GLY A 139 13.92 -14.62 -25.84
N ASN A 140 12.95 -14.61 -26.76
CA ASN A 140 12.77 -15.68 -27.73
C ASN A 140 13.34 -15.32 -29.10
N PHE A 141 13.97 -16.28 -29.76
CA PHE A 141 14.16 -16.21 -31.21
C PHE A 141 12.81 -16.33 -31.91
N ASN A 142 12.68 -15.74 -33.10
CA ASN A 142 11.42 -15.77 -33.84
C ASN A 142 10.98 -17.19 -34.25
N LYS A 143 11.92 -18.15 -34.26
CA LYS A 143 11.69 -19.59 -34.43
C LYS A 143 12.88 -20.38 -33.86
N GLU A 144 12.78 -21.69 -33.81
CA GLU A 144 13.92 -22.59 -33.55
C GLU A 144 14.96 -22.50 -34.68
N TYR A 145 16.22 -22.39 -34.34
CA TYR A 145 17.36 -22.41 -35.23
C TYR A 145 18.33 -23.56 -34.86
N THR A 146 18.85 -24.26 -35.83
CA THR A 146 20.03 -25.09 -35.68
C THR A 146 21.20 -24.31 -36.25
N THR A 147 22.13 -23.89 -35.40
CA THR A 147 23.21 -22.96 -35.78
C THR A 147 24.42 -23.15 -34.87
N ARG A 148 25.59 -22.76 -35.35
CA ARG A 148 26.83 -22.75 -34.55
C ARG A 148 27.11 -21.39 -33.95
N TYR A 149 26.72 -20.29 -34.60
CA TYR A 149 27.06 -18.95 -34.17
C TYR A 149 25.81 -18.13 -33.83
N ILE A 150 25.84 -17.49 -32.67
CA ILE A 150 24.79 -16.59 -32.18
C ILE A 150 25.40 -15.20 -32.01
N ARG A 151 24.62 -14.16 -32.32
CA ARG A 151 24.93 -12.79 -31.95
C ARG A 151 23.73 -12.14 -31.29
N ILE A 152 23.96 -11.50 -30.15
CA ILE A 152 22.98 -10.68 -29.43
C ILE A 152 23.51 -9.25 -29.45
N ASP A 153 22.79 -8.35 -30.09
CA ASP A 153 23.10 -6.93 -30.13
C ASP A 153 22.22 -6.20 -29.12
N GLN A 154 22.80 -5.68 -28.05
CA GLN A 154 22.12 -4.75 -27.17
C GLN A 154 22.12 -3.36 -27.84
N LEU A 155 20.92 -2.78 -28.03
CA LEU A 155 20.69 -1.52 -28.74
C LEU A 155 20.42 -0.34 -27.81
N SER A 156 20.04 -0.60 -26.59
CA SER A 156 19.88 0.36 -25.49
C SER A 156 19.97 -0.34 -24.14
N ASP A 157 20.15 0.41 -23.07
CA ASP A 157 19.82 -0.12 -21.75
C ASP A 157 18.33 0.06 -21.44
N SER A 158 17.87 -0.55 -20.34
CA SER A 158 16.47 -0.50 -19.92
C SER A 158 16.01 0.88 -19.42
N LEU A 159 16.96 1.82 -19.17
CA LEU A 159 16.72 3.20 -18.77
C LEU A 159 16.76 4.17 -19.95
N GLY A 160 17.13 3.70 -21.15
CA GLY A 160 17.33 4.53 -22.33
C GLY A 160 18.68 5.25 -22.36
N ASN A 161 19.64 4.92 -21.47
CA ASN A 161 21.02 5.37 -21.54
C ASN A 161 21.76 4.70 -22.71
N THR A 162 22.89 5.24 -23.12
CA THR A 162 23.57 4.78 -24.33
C THR A 162 25.06 4.46 -24.14
N GLN A 163 25.54 4.34 -22.92
CA GLN A 163 26.98 4.33 -22.65
C GLN A 163 27.47 3.27 -21.66
N GLU A 164 26.61 2.42 -21.14
CA GLU A 164 26.98 1.43 -20.14
C GLU A 164 26.52 0.03 -20.54
N PHE A 165 27.31 -0.99 -20.21
CA PHE A 165 26.94 -2.39 -20.34
C PHE A 165 27.15 -3.10 -19.00
N SER A 166 26.13 -3.77 -18.52
CA SER A 166 26.26 -4.62 -17.34
C SER A 166 25.48 -5.92 -17.50
N ALA A 167 26.04 -7.02 -17.07
CA ALA A 167 25.39 -8.33 -17.06
C ALA A 167 26.16 -9.27 -16.13
N SER A 168 25.47 -10.19 -15.47
CA SER A 168 26.11 -11.32 -14.75
C SER A 168 26.13 -12.57 -15.60
N GLU A 169 24.99 -13.06 -16.06
CA GLU A 169 24.92 -14.31 -16.80
C GLU A 169 24.07 -14.20 -18.05
N ILE A 170 24.47 -14.91 -19.10
CA ILE A 170 23.69 -15.10 -20.32
C ILE A 170 23.64 -16.58 -20.63
N ASN A 171 22.45 -17.16 -20.79
CA ASN A 171 22.25 -18.54 -21.17
C ASN A 171 21.50 -18.64 -22.50
N LEU A 172 21.66 -19.75 -23.19
CA LEU A 172 20.89 -20.10 -24.39
C LEU A 172 20.17 -21.42 -24.14
N TYR A 173 19.00 -21.55 -24.72
CA TYR A 173 18.11 -22.70 -24.52
C TYR A 173 17.63 -23.29 -25.84
N SER A 174 17.44 -24.62 -25.84
CA SER A 174 16.89 -25.34 -26.98
C SER A 174 15.41 -25.04 -27.20
N ASP A 175 14.69 -24.71 -26.14
CA ASP A 175 13.24 -24.51 -26.16
C ASP A 175 12.88 -23.02 -26.08
N LYS A 176 11.68 -22.67 -26.51
CA LYS A 176 11.15 -21.33 -26.33
C LYS A 176 10.75 -21.12 -24.88
N TYR A 177 11.06 -19.95 -24.35
CA TYR A 177 10.43 -19.48 -23.13
C TYR A 177 8.94 -19.20 -23.42
N MET A 178 8.07 -19.90 -22.74
CA MET A 178 6.63 -19.67 -22.72
C MET A 178 6.30 -19.01 -21.40
N GLU A 179 5.88 -17.75 -21.42
CA GLU A 179 5.14 -17.21 -20.28
C GLU A 179 3.85 -18.05 -20.19
N GLU A 180 3.61 -18.69 -19.07
CA GLU A 180 2.34 -19.38 -18.84
C GLU A 180 1.24 -18.32 -18.78
N GLU A 181 0.53 -18.13 -19.89
CA GLU A 181 -0.83 -17.61 -19.82
C GLU A 181 -1.66 -18.69 -19.11
N SER A 182 -1.99 -18.49 -17.85
CA SER A 182 -2.96 -19.32 -17.15
C SER A 182 -4.34 -19.11 -17.79
N THR A 183 -4.62 -19.83 -18.85
CA THR A 183 -5.97 -19.93 -19.40
C THR A 183 -6.79 -20.90 -18.56
N VAL A 184 -7.30 -20.42 -17.44
CA VAL A 184 -8.40 -21.10 -16.76
C VAL A 184 -9.66 -20.82 -17.60
N ASP A 185 -10.23 -21.84 -18.18
CA ASP A 185 -11.51 -21.75 -18.90
C ASP A 185 -12.65 -21.57 -17.91
N ASP A 186 -12.93 -20.32 -17.54
CA ASP A 186 -13.96 -19.91 -16.59
C ASP A 186 -15.40 -20.23 -17.04
N SER A 187 -15.60 -20.71 -18.26
CA SER A 187 -16.93 -20.88 -18.84
C SER A 187 -17.68 -22.12 -18.34
N LYS A 188 -17.07 -23.01 -17.55
CA LYS A 188 -17.61 -24.33 -17.22
C LYS A 188 -18.11 -24.53 -15.79
N ILE A 189 -17.99 -23.55 -14.90
CA ILE A 189 -18.50 -23.72 -13.53
C ILE A 189 -19.91 -23.14 -13.46
N GLU A 190 -20.91 -24.01 -13.55
CA GLU A 190 -22.30 -23.68 -13.21
C GLU A 190 -22.42 -23.54 -11.68
N SER A 191 -23.41 -22.74 -11.21
CA SER A 191 -23.71 -22.65 -9.79
C SER A 191 -23.99 -24.05 -9.24
N SER A 192 -23.27 -24.44 -8.19
CA SER A 192 -23.43 -25.73 -7.54
C SER A 192 -23.65 -25.54 -6.04
N GLU A 193 -24.46 -26.42 -5.46
CA GLU A 193 -24.62 -26.53 -4.02
C GLU A 193 -24.07 -27.88 -3.59
N LEU A 194 -23.11 -27.86 -2.67
CA LEU A 194 -22.47 -29.07 -2.14
C LEU A 194 -22.58 -29.08 -0.62
N THR A 195 -23.00 -30.16 -0.05
CA THR A 195 -23.04 -30.35 1.41
C THR A 195 -21.89 -31.28 1.83
N ILE A 196 -20.98 -30.74 2.65
CA ILE A 196 -19.85 -31.49 3.20
C ILE A 196 -19.92 -31.45 4.72
N ASP A 197 -19.97 -32.61 5.38
CA ASP A 197 -19.85 -32.78 6.84
C ASP A 197 -20.55 -31.70 7.69
N ASN A 198 -21.86 -31.50 7.51
CA ASN A 198 -22.65 -30.50 8.24
C ASN A 198 -22.48 -29.04 7.80
N GLU A 199 -21.85 -28.78 6.68
CA GLU A 199 -21.74 -27.43 6.06
C GLU A 199 -22.44 -27.46 4.71
N THR A 200 -23.03 -26.32 4.33
CA THR A 200 -23.58 -26.12 2.99
C THR A 200 -22.69 -25.17 2.22
N THR A 201 -22.16 -25.63 1.10
CA THR A 201 -21.30 -24.83 0.22
C THR A 201 -22.09 -24.44 -1.02
N LYS A 202 -22.13 -23.14 -1.31
CA LYS A 202 -22.78 -22.57 -2.49
C LYS A 202 -21.78 -21.75 -3.30
N ILE A 203 -21.70 -22.04 -4.60
CA ILE A 203 -20.90 -21.24 -5.55
C ILE A 203 -21.87 -20.51 -6.48
N GLU A 204 -21.70 -19.22 -6.60
CA GLU A 204 -22.51 -18.33 -7.43
C GLU A 204 -21.63 -17.56 -8.41
N ASN A 205 -22.11 -17.43 -9.65
CA ASN A 205 -21.53 -16.47 -10.57
C ASN A 205 -21.98 -15.07 -10.15
N ILE A 206 -21.04 -14.15 -10.03
CA ILE A 206 -21.28 -12.73 -9.80
C ILE A 206 -20.80 -11.96 -11.04
N GLU A 207 -21.13 -10.68 -11.11
CA GLU A 207 -20.59 -9.81 -12.14
C GLU A 207 -19.06 -9.81 -12.02
N SER A 208 -18.39 -10.29 -13.05
CA SER A 208 -16.92 -10.39 -13.12
C SER A 208 -16.27 -11.36 -12.11
N GLY A 209 -16.89 -12.52 -11.80
CA GLY A 209 -16.20 -13.47 -10.92
C GLY A 209 -17.08 -14.55 -10.30
N LYS A 210 -16.57 -15.11 -9.21
CA LYS A 210 -17.22 -16.16 -8.42
C LYS A 210 -17.35 -15.74 -6.96
N LYS A 211 -18.44 -16.13 -6.33
CA LYS A 211 -18.69 -16.02 -4.89
C LYS A 211 -18.91 -17.41 -4.33
N LEU A 212 -18.11 -17.80 -3.35
CA LEU A 212 -18.26 -19.00 -2.55
C LEU A 212 -18.88 -18.62 -1.20
N THR A 213 -19.92 -19.29 -0.78
CA THR A 213 -20.49 -19.15 0.56
C THR A 213 -20.49 -20.52 1.24
N ILE A 214 -19.86 -20.62 2.39
CA ILE A 214 -19.90 -21.79 3.26
C ILE A 214 -20.75 -21.44 4.48
N SER A 215 -21.92 -22.04 4.59
CA SER A 215 -22.83 -21.86 5.73
C SER A 215 -22.60 -22.98 6.75
N TYR A 216 -22.11 -22.58 7.92
CA TYR A 216 -21.89 -23.53 9.02
C TYR A 216 -23.20 -23.87 9.74
N LEU A 217 -23.27 -25.05 10.35
CA LEU A 217 -24.38 -25.40 11.22
C LEU A 217 -24.51 -24.39 12.36
N PRO A 218 -25.74 -24.10 12.81
CA PRO A 218 -25.95 -23.24 13.95
C PRO A 218 -25.11 -23.64 15.16
N TYR A 219 -24.30 -22.75 15.65
CA TYR A 219 -23.39 -22.96 16.77
C TYR A 219 -24.00 -22.40 18.06
N LYS A 220 -23.93 -23.16 19.16
CA LYS A 220 -24.39 -22.67 20.46
C LYS A 220 -23.25 -22.50 21.45
N LEU A 221 -23.09 -21.27 21.94
CA LEU A 221 -22.14 -20.93 22.98
C LEU A 221 -22.86 -20.22 24.13
N ASN A 222 -22.69 -20.71 25.36
CA ASN A 222 -23.33 -20.17 26.56
C ASN A 222 -24.85 -19.94 26.43
N GLY A 223 -25.52 -20.86 25.72
CA GLY A 223 -26.96 -20.79 25.48
C GLY A 223 -27.42 -19.83 24.40
N ILE A 224 -26.51 -19.13 23.77
CA ILE A 224 -26.76 -18.26 22.63
C ILE A 224 -26.49 -19.03 21.34
N GLU A 225 -27.38 -18.90 20.37
CA GLU A 225 -27.23 -19.47 19.04
C GLU A 225 -26.64 -18.45 18.07
N TYR A 226 -25.71 -18.91 17.25
CA TYR A 226 -25.04 -18.15 16.20
C TYR A 226 -25.18 -18.87 14.86
N ASN A 227 -25.49 -18.12 13.81
CA ASN A 227 -25.32 -18.56 12.43
C ASN A 227 -24.12 -17.83 11.85
N ILE A 228 -23.24 -18.58 11.19
CA ILE A 228 -22.01 -18.08 10.62
C ILE A 228 -21.93 -18.54 9.17
N ASP A 229 -21.75 -17.59 8.27
CA ASP A 229 -21.41 -17.84 6.88
C ASP A 229 -19.99 -17.31 6.60
N MET A 230 -19.15 -18.13 5.98
CA MET A 230 -17.88 -17.68 5.41
C MET A 230 -18.10 -17.39 3.93
N VAL A 231 -17.77 -16.20 3.52
CA VAL A 231 -17.93 -15.74 2.12
C VAL A 231 -16.56 -15.49 1.53
N THR A 232 -16.28 -16.09 0.37
CA THR A 232 -15.07 -15.83 -0.41
C THR A 232 -15.45 -15.32 -1.80
N VAL A 233 -14.79 -14.27 -2.25
CA VAL A 233 -15.00 -13.64 -3.57
C VAL A 233 -13.70 -13.63 -4.33
N LEU A 234 -13.72 -14.14 -5.57
CA LEU A 234 -12.63 -14.06 -6.53
C LEU A 234 -13.18 -13.47 -7.83
N LYS A 235 -12.60 -12.36 -8.27
CA LYS A 235 -12.96 -11.74 -9.54
C LYS A 235 -12.01 -12.18 -10.65
N SER A 236 -12.51 -12.25 -11.87
CA SER A 236 -11.82 -12.85 -13.02
C SER A 236 -10.51 -12.17 -13.42
N ASN A 237 -10.33 -10.90 -13.05
CA ASN A 237 -9.13 -10.12 -13.39
C ASN A 237 -8.27 -9.80 -12.17
N GLU A 238 -8.57 -10.41 -11.02
CA GLU A 238 -7.83 -10.20 -9.79
C GLU A 238 -6.97 -11.43 -9.48
N HIS A 239 -5.70 -11.23 -9.13
CA HIS A 239 -4.80 -12.28 -8.67
C HIS A 239 -4.86 -12.47 -7.15
N TYR A 240 -5.96 -12.02 -6.54
CA TYR A 240 -6.24 -12.13 -5.11
C TYR A 240 -7.71 -12.39 -4.85
N MET A 241 -7.98 -13.07 -3.76
CA MET A 241 -9.34 -13.32 -3.28
C MET A 241 -9.58 -12.60 -1.97
N ARG A 242 -10.84 -12.30 -1.70
CA ARG A 242 -11.30 -11.73 -0.43
C ARG A 242 -12.19 -12.71 0.30
N SER A 243 -11.98 -12.83 1.62
CA SER A 243 -12.83 -13.64 2.48
C SER A 243 -13.31 -12.81 3.68
N PHE A 244 -14.53 -13.06 4.12
CA PHE A 244 -15.12 -12.40 5.28
C PHE A 244 -16.19 -13.29 5.91
N LEU A 245 -16.58 -12.98 7.15
CA LEU A 245 -17.63 -13.67 7.88
C LEU A 245 -18.89 -12.82 7.99
N GLU A 246 -20.04 -13.45 7.77
CA GLU A 246 -21.35 -12.93 8.14
C GLU A 246 -21.83 -13.68 9.39
N ILE A 247 -22.04 -12.96 10.49
CA ILE A 247 -22.36 -13.56 11.79
C ILE A 247 -23.69 -13.00 12.28
N LYS A 248 -24.64 -13.87 12.58
CA LYS A 248 -25.90 -13.52 13.23
C LYS A 248 -25.99 -14.19 14.61
N ALA A 249 -26.27 -13.40 15.65
CA ALA A 249 -26.55 -13.91 16.96
C ALA A 249 -28.00 -13.68 17.33
N TYR A 250 -28.62 -14.68 17.97
CA TYR A 250 -30.02 -14.58 18.39
C TYR A 250 -30.18 -14.04 19.82
N ASN A 251 -29.25 -13.20 20.23
CA ASN A 251 -29.30 -12.47 21.50
C ASN A 251 -28.47 -11.18 21.37
N SER A 252 -29.08 -10.04 21.66
CA SER A 252 -28.42 -8.72 21.57
C SER A 252 -27.23 -8.55 22.53
N LYS A 253 -27.16 -9.34 23.60
CA LYS A 253 -26.04 -9.36 24.56
C LYS A 253 -24.90 -10.29 24.15
N ALA A 254 -25.06 -11.02 23.04
CA ALA A 254 -23.96 -11.77 22.47
C ALA A 254 -22.82 -10.80 22.13
N GLN A 255 -21.60 -11.15 22.45
CA GLN A 255 -20.42 -10.33 22.23
C GLN A 255 -19.48 -11.02 21.25
N ILE A 256 -18.87 -10.24 20.36
CA ILE A 256 -17.76 -10.67 19.52
C ILE A 256 -16.49 -10.08 20.13
N ASP A 257 -15.70 -10.90 20.79
CA ASP A 257 -14.43 -10.45 21.35
C ASP A 257 -13.42 -10.18 20.24
N TYR A 258 -13.20 -11.19 19.40
CA TYR A 258 -12.35 -11.10 18.21
C TYR A 258 -12.79 -12.11 17.14
N ILE A 259 -12.28 -11.91 15.95
CA ILE A 259 -12.42 -12.84 14.82
C ILE A 259 -11.03 -13.07 14.24
N ASP A 260 -10.62 -14.33 14.15
CA ASP A 260 -9.50 -14.70 13.30
C ASP A 260 -9.99 -14.68 11.85
N LEU A 261 -9.65 -13.59 11.15
CA LEU A 261 -10.02 -13.40 9.75
C LEU A 261 -9.29 -14.40 8.87
N ASP A 262 -8.08 -14.76 9.28
CA ASP A 262 -7.30 -15.85 8.76
C ASP A 262 -6.45 -16.48 9.86
N LYS A 263 -6.40 -17.81 9.87
CA LYS A 263 -5.57 -18.55 10.83
C LYS A 263 -5.24 -19.92 10.26
N PHE A 264 -3.96 -20.14 9.94
CA PHE A 264 -3.52 -21.42 9.39
C PHE A 264 -2.04 -21.67 9.70
N VAL A 265 -1.68 -22.94 9.72
CA VAL A 265 -0.30 -23.39 9.91
C VAL A 265 0.30 -23.69 8.54
N LEU A 266 1.48 -23.13 8.29
CA LEU A 266 2.24 -23.40 7.09
C LEU A 266 2.96 -24.75 7.18
N GLU A 267 3.10 -25.44 6.07
CA GLU A 267 3.96 -26.61 5.98
C GLU A 267 5.44 -26.20 6.14
N ASP A 268 6.27 -27.08 6.68
CA ASP A 268 7.69 -26.79 7.01
C ASP A 268 8.47 -26.15 5.83
N GLU A 269 8.21 -26.62 4.61
CA GLU A 269 8.90 -26.11 3.40
C GLU A 269 8.48 -24.66 3.06
N ILE A 270 7.29 -24.25 3.43
CA ILE A 270 6.76 -22.89 3.18
C ILE A 270 7.07 -21.98 4.36
N SER A 271 7.09 -22.52 5.56
CA SER A 271 7.41 -21.76 6.79
C SER A 271 8.74 -21.02 6.70
N ASP A 272 9.77 -21.67 6.15
CA ASP A 272 11.08 -21.06 5.94
C ASP A 272 11.07 -19.87 4.94
N THR A 273 9.98 -19.71 4.17
CA THR A 273 9.84 -18.62 3.18
C THR A 273 9.09 -17.42 3.71
N VAL A 274 8.57 -17.48 4.94
CA VAL A 274 7.76 -16.40 5.53
C VAL A 274 8.62 -15.19 5.80
N TRP A 275 8.11 -14.04 5.37
CA TRP A 275 8.70 -12.77 5.74
C TRP A 275 7.61 -11.70 5.92
N SER A 276 7.94 -10.69 6.68
CA SER A 276 7.14 -9.50 6.86
C SER A 276 8.07 -8.30 6.92
N HIS A 277 7.51 -7.14 6.84
CA HIS A 277 8.32 -5.95 7.11
C HIS A 277 8.92 -5.98 8.53
N PRO A 278 10.01 -5.25 8.77
CA PRO A 278 10.67 -5.29 10.06
C PRO A 278 9.69 -5.11 11.20
N ASP A 279 9.77 -6.01 12.16
CA ASP A 279 8.96 -5.94 13.36
C ASP A 279 9.21 -4.62 14.10
N LEU A 280 8.18 -3.82 14.20
CA LEU A 280 8.23 -2.53 14.89
C LEU A 280 7.92 -2.65 16.39
N LYS A 281 7.73 -3.84 16.92
CA LYS A 281 7.45 -4.09 18.34
C LYS A 281 8.48 -3.42 19.26
N ASP A 282 9.73 -3.39 18.82
CA ASP A 282 10.83 -2.77 19.56
C ASP A 282 11.10 -1.31 19.21
N VAL A 283 10.46 -0.78 18.18
CA VAL A 283 10.61 0.62 17.80
C VAL A 283 9.73 1.50 18.69
N SER A 284 10.33 2.50 19.30
CA SER A 284 9.60 3.53 20.03
C SER A 284 10.02 4.91 19.56
N SER A 285 9.07 5.84 19.54
CA SER A 285 9.33 7.24 19.26
C SER A 285 8.68 8.12 20.33
N MET A 286 9.02 9.40 20.33
CA MET A 286 8.36 10.36 21.21
C MET A 286 6.85 10.49 20.94
N TRP A 287 6.42 10.14 19.73
CA TRP A 287 5.03 10.24 19.28
C TRP A 287 4.24 8.95 19.50
N ILE A 288 4.93 7.82 19.42
CA ILE A 288 4.34 6.49 19.44
C ILE A 288 5.08 5.71 20.52
N GLY A 289 4.39 5.22 21.51
CA GLY A 289 4.97 4.30 22.49
C GLY A 289 5.45 3.00 21.84
N LYS A 290 6.12 2.16 22.61
CA LYS A 290 6.44 0.82 22.17
C LYS A 290 5.14 0.09 21.81
N ASN A 291 5.06 -0.45 20.59
CA ASN A 291 3.93 -1.25 20.14
C ASN A 291 4.32 -2.73 20.14
N GLU A 292 3.46 -3.56 20.70
CA GLU A 292 3.67 -5.01 20.78
C GLU A 292 2.90 -5.77 19.68
N LEU A 293 2.20 -5.05 18.80
CA LEU A 293 1.36 -5.63 17.75
C LEU A 293 1.81 -5.16 16.37
N MET A 294 1.66 -6.02 15.39
CA MET A 294 1.92 -5.74 13.98
C MET A 294 0.60 -5.38 13.28
N LEU A 295 0.11 -4.17 13.48
CA LEU A 295 -1.19 -3.75 12.96
C LEU A 295 -1.15 -3.46 11.46
N GLY A 296 -2.09 -4.04 10.71
CA GLY A 296 -2.31 -3.78 9.30
C GLY A 296 -1.15 -4.19 8.38
N GLN A 297 -0.20 -4.99 8.86
CA GLN A 297 0.94 -5.45 8.08
C GLN A 297 0.58 -6.65 7.23
N PRO A 298 0.96 -6.71 5.95
CA PRO A 298 0.86 -7.94 5.20
C PRO A 298 1.92 -8.96 5.65
N ILE A 299 1.60 -10.24 5.49
CA ILE A 299 2.54 -11.35 5.59
C ILE A 299 2.76 -11.89 4.19
N TYR A 300 3.98 -12.29 3.89
CA TYR A 300 4.36 -12.86 2.61
C TYR A 300 4.91 -14.27 2.84
N ALA A 301 4.52 -15.21 2.00
CA ALA A 301 5.02 -16.58 2.05
C ALA A 301 4.91 -17.25 0.68
N ASN A 302 6.01 -17.80 0.18
CA ASN A 302 6.08 -18.63 -1.02
C ASN A 302 5.26 -18.09 -2.22
N GLY A 303 5.51 -16.85 -2.61
CA GLY A 303 4.80 -16.22 -3.73
C GLY A 303 3.35 -15.82 -3.43
N MET A 304 3.00 -15.72 -2.16
CA MET A 304 1.68 -15.27 -1.72
C MET A 304 1.79 -14.10 -0.76
N PHE A 305 0.72 -13.31 -0.65
CA PHE A 305 0.57 -12.29 0.37
C PHE A 305 -0.78 -12.42 1.06
N PHE A 306 -0.77 -12.11 2.36
CA PHE A 306 -1.93 -12.24 3.25
C PHE A 306 -2.09 -10.96 4.04
N GLY A 307 -3.31 -10.49 4.22
CA GLY A 307 -3.57 -9.31 5.02
C GLY A 307 -5.04 -8.99 5.13
N SER A 308 -5.38 -8.08 6.03
CA SER A 308 -6.73 -7.57 6.17
C SER A 308 -6.85 -6.19 5.56
N GLU A 309 -7.99 -5.91 4.93
CA GLU A 309 -8.36 -4.59 4.44
C GLU A 309 -8.78 -3.63 5.57
N PHE A 310 -8.44 -3.97 6.80
CA PHE A 310 -8.64 -3.14 7.98
C PHE A 310 -7.30 -2.74 8.61
N PRO A 311 -7.01 -1.43 8.78
CA PRO A 311 -5.69 -0.97 9.19
C PRO A 311 -5.29 -1.34 10.62
N ALA A 312 -6.24 -1.66 11.48
CA ALA A 312 -5.97 -2.08 12.86
C ALA A 312 -6.15 -3.59 13.07
N ALA A 313 -6.14 -4.39 12.01
CA ALA A 313 -6.06 -5.84 12.16
C ALA A 313 -4.69 -6.23 12.72
N ASP A 314 -4.68 -7.10 13.72
CA ASP A 314 -3.46 -7.66 14.31
C ASP A 314 -2.98 -8.81 13.45
N THR A 315 -1.82 -8.63 12.85
CA THR A 315 -1.21 -9.61 11.96
C THR A 315 0.03 -10.16 12.64
N ASP A 316 0.06 -11.45 12.89
CA ASP A 316 1.17 -12.11 13.59
C ASP A 316 1.56 -13.44 12.93
N VAL A 317 2.82 -13.80 13.10
CA VAL A 317 3.38 -15.11 12.76
C VAL A 317 4.02 -15.67 14.02
N VAL A 318 3.43 -16.72 14.56
CA VAL A 318 3.93 -17.38 15.76
C VAL A 318 4.28 -18.82 15.39
N ASP A 319 5.55 -19.17 15.52
CA ASP A 319 6.11 -20.41 15.01
C ASP A 319 5.76 -20.51 13.49
N ASP A 320 4.98 -21.51 13.08
CA ASP A 320 4.57 -21.72 11.69
C ASP A 320 3.10 -21.29 11.44
N GLU A 321 2.46 -20.66 12.43
CA GLU A 321 1.06 -20.23 12.34
C GLU A 321 0.97 -18.76 11.94
N ILE A 322 0.30 -18.47 10.82
CA ILE A 322 -0.14 -17.13 10.43
C ILE A 322 -1.48 -16.86 11.10
N GLN A 323 -1.60 -15.69 11.73
CA GLN A 323 -2.83 -15.21 12.32
C GLN A 323 -3.09 -13.77 11.91
N ILE A 324 -4.30 -13.51 11.40
CA ILE A 324 -4.81 -12.16 11.10
C ILE A 324 -6.08 -11.98 11.90
N ARG A 325 -6.05 -11.11 12.91
CA ARG A 325 -7.10 -10.97 13.91
C ARG A 325 -7.72 -9.58 13.92
N TYR A 326 -9.03 -9.55 13.93
CA TYR A 326 -9.85 -8.37 14.15
C TYR A 326 -10.44 -8.41 15.55
N TYR A 327 -10.24 -7.36 16.35
CA TYR A 327 -10.78 -7.25 17.69
C TYR A 327 -11.99 -6.32 17.72
N SER A 328 -13.18 -6.86 17.96
CA SER A 328 -14.40 -6.07 18.09
C SER A 328 -14.66 -5.63 19.54
N GLY A 329 -14.79 -6.57 20.45
CA GLY A 329 -15.21 -6.35 21.84
C GLY A 329 -16.66 -5.91 21.98
N LYS A 330 -17.41 -5.75 20.89
CA LYS A 330 -18.78 -5.21 20.88
C LYS A 330 -19.84 -6.28 21.04
N THR A 331 -20.90 -5.97 21.77
CA THR A 331 -22.13 -6.76 21.78
C THR A 331 -22.94 -6.48 20.52
N PHE A 332 -23.85 -7.37 20.15
CA PHE A 332 -24.78 -7.13 19.04
C PHE A 332 -25.68 -5.93 19.27
N GLU A 333 -25.97 -5.57 20.52
CA GLU A 333 -26.64 -4.32 20.88
C GLU A 333 -25.78 -3.11 20.50
N LYS A 334 -24.50 -3.10 20.87
CA LYS A 334 -23.55 -2.02 20.52
C LYS A 334 -23.29 -1.94 19.02
N LEU A 335 -23.15 -3.09 18.33
CA LEU A 335 -23.02 -3.14 16.88
C LEU A 335 -24.24 -2.54 16.17
N ALA A 336 -25.45 -2.76 16.72
CA ALA A 336 -26.67 -2.14 16.19
C ALA A 336 -26.72 -0.62 16.44
N GLU A 337 -26.31 -0.16 17.62
CA GLU A 337 -26.19 1.27 17.95
C GLU A 337 -25.21 1.99 17.03
N ASP A 338 -24.10 1.32 16.69
CA ASP A 338 -23.05 1.83 15.81
C ASP A 338 -23.38 1.66 14.31
N ASN A 339 -24.58 1.17 13.97
CA ASN A 339 -25.01 0.87 12.59
C ASN A 339 -24.12 -0.13 11.85
N GLN A 340 -23.46 -1.03 12.57
CA GLN A 340 -22.56 -2.06 12.02
C GLN A 340 -23.26 -3.37 11.68
N LEU A 341 -24.57 -3.47 11.85
CA LEU A 341 -25.36 -4.63 11.45
C LEU A 341 -26.08 -4.38 10.11
N THR A 342 -26.16 -5.42 9.31
CA THR A 342 -27.02 -5.42 8.12
C THR A 342 -28.51 -5.31 8.50
N THR A 343 -29.37 -5.04 7.52
CA THR A 343 -30.82 -4.92 7.74
C THR A 343 -31.46 -6.19 8.28
N ASP A 344 -30.88 -7.35 8.04
CA ASP A 344 -31.31 -8.64 8.58
C ASP A 344 -30.60 -9.02 9.89
N GLY A 345 -29.82 -8.10 10.46
CA GLY A 345 -29.18 -8.21 11.77
C GLY A 345 -27.91 -9.04 11.81
N LYS A 346 -27.20 -9.17 10.70
CA LYS A 346 -25.89 -9.81 10.65
C LYS A 346 -24.78 -8.78 10.86
N PHE A 347 -23.75 -9.15 11.58
CA PHE A 347 -22.46 -8.49 11.56
C PHE A 347 -21.65 -9.04 10.39
N VAL A 348 -21.04 -8.16 9.61
CA VAL A 348 -20.12 -8.51 8.50
C VAL A 348 -18.72 -8.09 8.90
N SER A 349 -17.80 -9.06 8.99
CA SER A 349 -16.42 -8.77 9.35
C SER A 349 -15.70 -7.97 8.24
N TRP A 350 -14.59 -7.35 8.60
CA TRP A 350 -13.65 -6.84 7.63
C TRP A 350 -13.12 -7.96 6.72
N GLN A 351 -12.72 -7.59 5.53
CA GLN A 351 -12.24 -8.54 4.54
C GLN A 351 -10.78 -8.91 4.81
N ASN A 352 -10.49 -10.19 4.68
CA ASN A 352 -9.14 -10.70 4.57
C ASN A 352 -8.82 -10.95 3.10
N VAL A 353 -7.58 -10.72 2.71
CA VAL A 353 -7.08 -10.88 1.35
C VAL A 353 -6.00 -11.94 1.32
N VAL A 354 -6.13 -12.86 0.38
CA VAL A 354 -5.07 -13.80 0.00
C VAL A 354 -4.77 -13.55 -1.46
N GLY A 355 -3.54 -13.13 -1.75
CA GLY A 355 -3.09 -12.85 -3.11
C GLY A 355 -1.98 -13.78 -3.55
N ALA A 356 -1.90 -14.04 -4.84
CA ALA A 356 -0.86 -14.81 -5.49
C ALA A 356 0.01 -13.90 -6.35
N ALA A 357 1.32 -14.01 -6.20
CA ALA A 357 2.29 -13.30 -7.01
C ALA A 357 2.72 -14.15 -8.22
N LYS A 358 3.29 -13.50 -9.23
CA LYS A 358 3.82 -14.15 -10.44
C LYS A 358 5.09 -14.98 -10.18
N GLY A 359 5.66 -14.88 -8.98
CA GLY A 359 6.86 -15.62 -8.57
C GLY A 359 7.03 -15.62 -7.06
N THR A 360 8.10 -16.27 -6.59
CA THR A 360 8.38 -16.46 -5.15
C THR A 360 9.40 -15.48 -4.60
N ASP A 361 10.09 -14.73 -5.47
CA ASP A 361 11.06 -13.74 -5.04
C ASP A 361 10.41 -12.59 -4.29
N THR A 362 11.10 -12.11 -3.27
CA THR A 362 10.63 -11.04 -2.38
C THR A 362 10.15 -9.81 -3.16
N ASP A 363 10.91 -9.40 -4.18
CA ASP A 363 10.61 -8.19 -4.94
C ASP A 363 9.41 -8.41 -5.88
N VAL A 364 9.27 -9.61 -6.45
CA VAL A 364 8.09 -9.97 -7.27
C VAL A 364 6.84 -9.97 -6.41
N VAL A 365 6.89 -10.64 -5.26
CA VAL A 365 5.74 -10.69 -4.34
C VAL A 365 5.35 -9.31 -3.85
N GLN A 366 6.35 -8.46 -3.54
CA GLN A 366 6.09 -7.09 -3.12
C GLN A 366 5.53 -6.23 -4.26
N THR A 367 6.02 -6.42 -5.49
CA THR A 367 5.49 -5.70 -6.67
C THR A 367 4.02 -6.06 -6.91
N ASP A 368 3.69 -7.35 -6.92
CA ASP A 368 2.31 -7.80 -7.12
C ASP A 368 1.40 -7.41 -5.94
N PHE A 369 1.92 -7.34 -4.72
CA PHE A 369 1.21 -6.74 -3.61
C PHE A 369 0.90 -5.26 -3.85
N TYR A 370 1.84 -4.48 -4.42
CA TYR A 370 1.57 -3.09 -4.75
C TYR A 370 0.65 -2.92 -5.97
N GLU A 371 0.62 -3.87 -6.91
CA GLU A 371 -0.43 -3.93 -7.94
C GLU A 371 -1.80 -4.08 -7.28
N TYR A 372 -1.95 -5.04 -6.36
CA TYR A 372 -3.17 -5.17 -5.57
C TYR A 372 -3.54 -3.87 -4.84
N ILE A 373 -2.57 -3.21 -4.18
CA ILE A 373 -2.83 -1.92 -3.52
C ILE A 373 -3.30 -0.85 -4.52
N SER A 374 -2.73 -0.82 -5.72
CA SER A 374 -3.13 0.11 -6.78
C SER A 374 -4.56 -0.14 -7.29
N ASP A 375 -4.95 -1.42 -7.41
CA ASP A 375 -6.29 -1.80 -7.86
C ASP A 375 -7.38 -1.36 -6.88
N ILE A 376 -7.04 -1.32 -5.60
CA ILE A 376 -7.98 -0.98 -4.53
C ILE A 376 -7.87 0.47 -4.08
N ALA A 377 -6.83 1.17 -4.49
CA ALA A 377 -6.60 2.56 -4.10
C ALA A 377 -7.58 3.50 -4.81
N THR A 378 -8.11 4.46 -4.06
CA THR A 378 -8.75 5.61 -4.68
C THR A 378 -7.71 6.35 -5.51
N PRO A 379 -8.00 6.69 -6.78
CA PRO A 379 -7.10 7.51 -7.57
C PRO A 379 -6.74 8.79 -6.81
N THR A 380 -5.46 8.95 -6.47
CA THR A 380 -4.98 10.14 -5.78
C THR A 380 -4.38 11.10 -6.80
N GLU A 381 -4.81 12.35 -6.75
CA GLU A 381 -4.16 13.41 -7.49
C GLU A 381 -2.83 13.78 -6.81
N PHE A 382 -1.77 13.92 -7.59
CA PHE A 382 -0.58 14.59 -7.10
C PHE A 382 -0.91 16.07 -6.86
N ARG A 383 -0.73 16.55 -5.63
CA ARG A 383 -1.01 17.94 -5.27
C ARG A 383 0.25 18.68 -4.92
N LYS A 384 0.58 19.69 -5.70
CA LYS A 384 1.54 20.73 -5.33
C LYS A 384 0.86 21.65 -4.32
N GLN A 385 1.42 21.82 -3.15
CA GLN A 385 0.79 22.65 -2.12
C GLN A 385 1.76 23.66 -1.50
N TYR A 386 1.22 24.81 -1.15
CA TYR A 386 1.81 25.72 -0.17
C TYR A 386 1.22 25.38 1.20
N ASN A 387 2.07 25.28 2.22
CA ASN A 387 1.66 25.06 3.58
C ASN A 387 2.33 26.11 4.49
N SER A 388 1.53 26.85 5.26
CA SER A 388 1.99 27.97 6.07
C SER A 388 2.93 27.58 7.21
N TRP A 389 3.00 26.32 7.60
CA TRP A 389 3.93 25.85 8.63
C TRP A 389 5.40 26.11 8.27
N TYR A 390 5.74 25.92 7.01
CA TYR A 390 7.11 26.08 6.53
C TYR A 390 7.56 27.53 6.36
N ASP A 391 6.63 28.47 6.47
CA ASP A 391 6.90 29.91 6.33
C ASP A 391 6.76 30.65 7.68
N ASN A 392 5.62 30.48 8.37
CA ASN A 392 5.27 31.28 9.53
C ASN A 392 5.11 30.48 10.83
N MET A 393 5.12 29.16 10.76
CA MET A 393 4.79 28.27 11.91
C MET A 393 3.50 28.75 12.63
N LEU A 394 3.52 28.81 13.95
CA LEU A 394 2.37 29.23 14.79
C LEU A 394 2.07 30.73 14.74
N GLU A 395 2.94 31.55 14.17
CA GLU A 395 2.81 33.02 14.18
C GLU A 395 1.99 33.57 12.99
N ILE A 396 1.19 32.71 12.38
CA ILE A 396 0.28 33.10 11.31
C ILE A 396 -0.78 34.10 11.77
N THR A 397 -1.16 34.99 10.86
CA THR A 397 -2.29 35.92 10.98
C THR A 397 -3.03 35.95 9.66
N ASP A 398 -4.28 36.44 9.66
CA ASP A 398 -5.05 36.65 8.42
C ASP A 398 -4.25 37.47 7.37
N GLU A 399 -3.56 38.51 7.82
CA GLU A 399 -2.71 39.36 6.96
C GLU A 399 -1.47 38.63 6.46
N SER A 400 -0.74 37.91 7.36
CA SER A 400 0.49 37.21 6.96
C SER A 400 0.19 36.07 5.99
N ILE A 401 -0.88 35.33 6.20
CA ILE A 401 -1.34 34.27 5.28
C ILE A 401 -1.70 34.87 3.92
N ALA A 402 -2.47 35.95 3.88
CA ALA A 402 -2.83 36.61 2.63
C ALA A 402 -1.59 37.08 1.86
N LYS A 403 -0.60 37.62 2.56
CA LYS A 403 0.67 38.05 1.97
C LYS A 403 1.48 36.89 1.42
N SER A 404 1.58 35.80 2.17
CA SER A 404 2.33 34.61 1.76
C SER A 404 1.66 33.90 0.58
N PHE A 405 0.34 33.74 0.60
CA PHE A 405 -0.40 33.16 -0.52
C PHE A 405 -0.22 33.98 -1.79
N TYR A 406 -0.43 35.31 -1.70
CA TYR A 406 -0.25 36.19 -2.84
C TYR A 406 1.19 36.22 -3.33
N GLY A 407 2.18 36.26 -2.42
CA GLY A 407 3.60 36.26 -2.76
C GLY A 407 4.04 34.98 -3.45
N SER A 408 3.56 33.82 -2.98
CA SER A 408 3.82 32.52 -3.60
C SER A 408 3.20 32.44 -5.00
N GLU A 409 1.92 32.76 -5.13
CA GLU A 409 1.22 32.76 -6.41
C GLU A 409 1.91 33.68 -7.45
N LYS A 410 2.20 34.92 -7.05
CA LYS A 410 2.89 35.88 -7.90
C LYS A 410 4.30 35.41 -8.29
N GLY A 411 5.07 34.87 -7.32
CA GLY A 411 6.42 34.37 -7.56
C GLY A 411 6.46 33.23 -8.56
N LEU A 412 5.47 32.36 -8.55
CA LEU A 412 5.35 31.24 -9.50
C LEU A 412 4.92 31.76 -10.88
N THR A 413 3.81 32.46 -10.96
CA THR A 413 3.17 32.83 -12.22
C THR A 413 3.98 33.88 -13.02
N GLU A 414 4.62 34.86 -12.37
CA GLU A 414 5.49 35.82 -13.03
C GLU A 414 6.78 35.18 -13.62
N ASN A 415 7.14 33.99 -13.13
CA ASN A 415 8.26 33.23 -13.66
C ASN A 415 7.83 32.08 -14.60
N GLY A 416 6.59 32.06 -15.03
CA GLY A 416 6.06 31.07 -15.97
C GLY A 416 5.88 29.67 -15.37
N VAL A 417 5.82 29.57 -14.04
CA VAL A 417 5.53 28.34 -13.30
C VAL A 417 4.03 28.31 -13.00
N GLU A 418 3.43 27.14 -13.16
CA GLU A 418 2.03 26.94 -12.80
C GLU A 418 1.78 27.20 -11.31
N PRO A 419 0.58 27.72 -10.94
CA PRO A 419 0.16 27.84 -9.55
C PRO A 419 0.25 26.51 -8.79
N VAL A 420 0.29 26.58 -7.47
CA VAL A 420 0.11 25.39 -6.66
C VAL A 420 -1.36 24.96 -6.65
N ASP A 421 -1.59 23.65 -6.52
CA ASP A 421 -2.95 23.12 -6.55
C ASP A 421 -3.72 23.46 -5.28
N SER A 422 -3.03 23.58 -4.14
CA SER A 422 -3.66 23.87 -2.85
C SER A 422 -2.82 24.84 -2.00
N TYR A 423 -3.51 25.75 -1.33
CA TYR A 423 -2.97 26.62 -0.28
C TYR A 423 -3.54 26.20 1.06
N VAL A 424 -2.68 25.87 2.02
CA VAL A 424 -3.07 25.29 3.32
C VAL A 424 -2.69 26.21 4.46
N VAL A 425 -3.67 26.56 5.28
CA VAL A 425 -3.47 27.22 6.57
C VAL A 425 -3.19 26.14 7.62
N ASP A 426 -1.97 26.13 8.13
CA ASP A 426 -1.52 25.18 9.16
C ASP A 426 -1.88 25.67 10.57
N ASP A 427 -1.34 25.03 11.63
CA ASP A 427 -1.61 25.36 13.02
C ASP A 427 -1.34 26.85 13.36
N GLY A 428 -2.10 27.40 14.27
CA GLY A 428 -2.02 28.78 14.73
C GLY A 428 -3.30 29.61 14.52
N TRP A 429 -4.32 29.05 13.89
CA TRP A 429 -5.63 29.71 13.69
C TRP A 429 -6.60 29.50 14.84
N ASN A 430 -6.49 28.38 15.56
CA ASN A 430 -7.37 28.04 16.66
C ASN A 430 -7.04 28.85 17.92
N ASN A 431 -8.05 29.11 18.74
CA ASN A 431 -7.91 29.82 19.99
C ASN A 431 -7.51 28.88 21.13
N TYR A 432 -6.20 28.77 21.40
CA TYR A 432 -5.66 28.00 22.52
C TYR A 432 -5.46 28.82 23.79
N ARG A 433 -5.61 30.14 23.74
CA ARG A 433 -5.31 31.02 24.87
C ARG A 433 -6.50 31.13 25.81
N ASP A 434 -6.24 30.84 27.06
CA ASP A 434 -7.18 31.00 28.15
C ASP A 434 -6.41 31.20 29.48
N GLU A 435 -6.86 32.13 30.31
CA GLU A 435 -6.19 32.41 31.59
C GLU A 435 -6.13 31.19 32.53
N LYS A 436 -7.11 30.31 32.43
CA LYS A 436 -7.20 29.11 33.28
C LYS A 436 -6.41 27.93 32.73
N TYR A 437 -6.48 27.69 31.41
CA TYR A 437 -5.96 26.46 30.83
C TYR A 437 -4.59 26.63 30.15
N ASN A 438 -4.38 27.74 29.46
CA ASN A 438 -3.15 28.05 28.73
C ASN A 438 -2.68 29.49 29.00
N PRO A 439 -2.42 29.90 30.27
CA PRO A 439 -2.14 31.30 30.61
C PRO A 439 -0.83 31.84 30.04
N ASN A 440 0.11 30.97 29.71
CA ASN A 440 1.47 31.36 29.29
C ASN A 440 1.64 31.39 27.76
N ILE A 441 0.61 31.09 26.98
CA ILE A 441 0.70 31.18 25.53
C ILE A 441 0.77 32.64 25.12
N SER A 442 1.76 32.98 24.26
CA SER A 442 1.87 34.34 23.73
C SER A 442 0.77 34.63 22.72
N SER A 443 0.32 35.88 22.66
CA SER A 443 -0.68 36.33 21.66
C SER A 443 -0.13 36.31 20.23
N SER A 444 1.20 36.35 20.06
CA SER A 444 1.80 36.20 18.73
C SER A 444 1.65 34.80 18.18
N GLN A 445 1.62 33.79 19.05
CA GLN A 445 1.51 32.39 18.66
C GLN A 445 0.03 31.97 18.47
N SER A 446 -0.84 32.21 19.45
CA SER A 446 -2.21 31.70 19.44
C SER A 446 -3.29 32.79 19.41
N GLY A 447 -2.89 34.05 19.29
CA GLY A 447 -3.80 35.19 19.38
C GLY A 447 -4.34 35.40 20.79
N GLU A 448 -5.23 36.38 20.91
CA GLU A 448 -6.13 36.51 22.05
C GLU A 448 -7.49 36.02 21.60
N GLY A 449 -8.12 35.18 22.38
CA GLY A 449 -9.47 34.75 22.06
C GLY A 449 -10.40 35.96 22.03
N MET A 450 -11.27 36.04 21.04
CA MET A 450 -12.32 37.06 21.06
C MET A 450 -13.23 36.87 22.25
N ASN A 451 -13.35 35.63 22.73
CA ASN A 451 -14.07 35.29 23.95
C ASN A 451 -13.17 34.44 24.84
N ARG A 452 -13.15 33.14 24.69
CA ARG A 452 -12.35 32.16 25.45
C ARG A 452 -11.90 31.08 24.50
N THR A 453 -10.96 30.24 24.98
CA THR A 453 -10.70 28.96 24.34
C THR A 453 -12.03 28.27 24.05
N GLY A 454 -12.28 27.91 22.80
CA GLY A 454 -13.51 27.29 22.34
C GLY A 454 -13.27 25.99 21.61
N PHE A 455 -14.33 25.31 21.25
CA PHE A 455 -14.24 24.10 20.45
C PHE A 455 -13.81 24.44 19.02
N TRP A 456 -12.49 24.39 18.76
CA TRP A 456 -11.90 24.71 17.45
C TRP A 456 -12.37 26.06 16.90
N GLU A 457 -12.34 27.11 17.73
CA GLU A 457 -12.72 28.47 17.38
C GLU A 457 -11.52 29.27 16.87
N PHE A 458 -11.78 30.23 16.01
CA PHE A 458 -10.76 31.17 15.52
C PHE A 458 -10.28 32.10 16.64
N ASN A 459 -9.00 32.40 16.62
CA ASN A 459 -8.43 33.38 17.53
C ASN A 459 -8.43 34.80 16.93
N SER A 460 -8.03 35.82 17.71
CA SER A 460 -8.06 37.23 17.31
C SER A 460 -7.15 37.60 16.14
N LYS A 461 -6.21 36.71 15.75
CA LYS A 461 -5.36 36.89 14.57
C LYS A 461 -6.11 36.64 13.24
N PHE A 462 -7.28 36.04 13.33
CA PHE A 462 -8.17 35.73 12.21
C PHE A 462 -9.53 36.42 12.37
N PRO A 463 -9.60 37.74 12.32
CA PRO A 463 -10.85 38.49 12.56
C PRO A 463 -11.91 38.25 11.50
N ASN A 464 -11.49 37.82 10.31
CA ASN A 464 -12.37 37.41 9.21
C ASN A 464 -12.46 35.87 9.10
N GLU A 465 -12.06 35.16 10.15
CA GLU A 465 -11.90 33.71 10.11
C GLU A 465 -11.00 33.28 8.95
N LEU A 466 -11.46 32.44 8.01
CA LEU A 466 -10.66 32.03 6.84
C LEU A 466 -11.21 32.59 5.51
N TYR A 467 -12.17 33.51 5.55
CA TYR A 467 -12.76 34.06 4.32
C TYR A 467 -11.73 34.78 3.43
N THR A 468 -10.79 35.53 4.01
CA THR A 468 -9.71 36.17 3.25
C THR A 468 -8.86 35.15 2.49
N SER A 469 -8.52 34.04 3.14
CA SER A 469 -7.73 32.96 2.54
C SER A 469 -8.51 32.26 1.42
N THR A 470 -9.78 31.97 1.65
CA THR A 470 -10.67 31.35 0.66
C THR A 470 -10.88 32.22 -0.58
N GLU A 471 -11.12 33.52 -0.38
CA GLU A 471 -11.25 34.48 -1.50
C GLU A 471 -10.00 34.55 -2.36
N LEU A 472 -8.82 34.50 -1.75
CA LEU A 472 -7.54 34.49 -2.47
C LEU A 472 -7.37 33.21 -3.28
N THR A 473 -7.57 32.05 -2.66
CA THR A 473 -7.42 30.76 -3.36
C THR A 473 -8.40 30.62 -4.52
N ASN A 474 -9.62 31.07 -4.35
CA ASN A 474 -10.61 31.13 -5.44
C ASN A 474 -10.16 32.04 -6.57
N LYS A 475 -9.56 33.20 -6.27
CA LYS A 475 -8.99 34.11 -7.27
C LYS A 475 -7.82 33.49 -8.03
N PHE A 476 -7.02 32.66 -7.38
CA PHE A 476 -5.91 31.93 -7.99
C PHE A 476 -6.36 30.68 -8.78
N GLN A 477 -7.63 30.30 -8.65
CA GLN A 477 -8.17 29.04 -9.17
C GLN A 477 -7.51 27.80 -8.53
N SER A 478 -7.02 27.96 -7.30
CA SER A 478 -6.43 26.91 -6.49
C SER A 478 -7.40 26.44 -5.43
N LYS A 479 -7.12 25.31 -4.80
CA LYS A 479 -7.92 24.73 -3.72
C LYS A 479 -7.48 25.31 -2.37
N PHE A 480 -8.40 25.25 -1.40
CA PHE A 480 -8.15 25.73 -0.04
C PHE A 480 -8.10 24.58 0.95
N GLY A 481 -7.12 24.61 1.87
CA GLY A 481 -6.93 23.60 2.88
C GLY A 481 -6.70 24.14 4.28
N ILE A 482 -7.01 23.32 5.27
CA ILE A 482 -6.85 23.63 6.69
C ILE A 482 -6.15 22.46 7.39
N TRP A 483 -5.29 22.79 8.35
CA TRP A 483 -4.71 21.87 9.31
C TRP A 483 -5.58 21.74 10.56
N LEU A 484 -5.61 20.55 11.13
CA LEU A 484 -6.19 20.30 12.45
C LEU A 484 -5.45 19.14 13.14
N GLY A 485 -5.05 19.32 14.41
CA GLY A 485 -4.51 18.27 15.26
C GLY A 485 -5.55 17.76 16.24
N PRO A 486 -6.18 16.60 16.05
CA PRO A 486 -7.29 16.15 16.88
C PRO A 486 -7.01 16.06 18.38
N GLN A 487 -5.75 15.86 18.75
CA GLN A 487 -5.34 15.82 20.17
C GLN A 487 -5.25 17.18 20.84
N GLY A 488 -5.37 18.25 20.10
CA GLY A 488 -5.14 19.64 20.46
C GLY A 488 -4.08 20.28 19.57
N GLY A 489 -3.83 21.57 19.72
CA GLY A 489 -2.78 22.26 18.97
C GLY A 489 -1.40 21.86 19.40
N TYR A 490 -0.43 22.02 18.50
CA TYR A 490 0.95 21.68 18.75
C TYR A 490 1.50 22.42 19.98
N ASN A 491 2.03 21.68 20.97
CA ASN A 491 2.47 22.15 22.26
C ASN A 491 1.37 22.70 23.23
N TYR A 492 0.09 22.67 22.85
CA TYR A 492 -0.99 23.26 23.66
C TYR A 492 -2.05 22.27 24.09
N PHE A 493 -1.94 21.01 23.72
CA PHE A 493 -2.97 20.00 23.90
C PHE A 493 -3.35 19.80 25.36
N SER A 494 -2.43 19.92 26.32
CA SER A 494 -2.76 19.69 27.74
C SER A 494 -3.79 20.67 28.29
N GLY A 495 -3.63 21.95 28.04
CA GLY A 495 -4.60 22.97 28.45
C GLY A 495 -5.91 22.86 27.67
N PHE A 496 -5.79 22.63 26.37
CA PHE A 496 -6.96 22.51 25.49
C PHE A 496 -7.79 21.25 25.82
N ALA A 497 -7.14 20.12 26.11
CA ALA A 497 -7.83 18.90 26.52
C ALA A 497 -8.62 19.08 27.82
N LYS A 498 -8.04 19.77 28.81
CA LYS A 498 -8.74 20.10 30.07
C LYS A 498 -9.95 21.00 29.86
N TYR A 499 -9.82 22.00 28.98
CA TYR A 499 -10.94 22.83 28.60
C TYR A 499 -12.07 21.99 27.96
N MET A 500 -11.72 21.12 27.01
CA MET A 500 -12.70 20.25 26.34
C MET A 500 -13.42 19.33 27.31
N GLU A 501 -12.70 18.79 28.30
CA GLU A 501 -13.30 17.95 29.34
C GLU A 501 -14.26 18.73 30.23
N GLU A 502 -13.85 19.90 30.74
CA GLU A 502 -14.71 20.75 31.57
C GLU A 502 -15.91 21.31 30.81
N SER A 503 -15.78 21.58 29.52
CA SER A 503 -16.91 22.01 28.66
C SER A 503 -17.83 20.85 28.27
N GLY A 504 -17.46 19.61 28.56
CA GLY A 504 -18.23 18.43 28.26
C GLY A 504 -18.21 18.00 26.79
N THR A 505 -17.31 18.56 25.98
CA THR A 505 -17.23 18.30 24.53
C THR A 505 -16.29 17.16 24.16
N ALA A 506 -15.38 16.80 25.05
CA ALA A 506 -14.44 15.68 24.91
C ALA A 506 -14.07 15.12 26.28
N TYR A 507 -13.17 14.14 26.32
CA TYR A 507 -12.46 13.71 27.51
C TYR A 507 -10.98 14.03 27.37
N ALA A 508 -10.32 14.36 28.50
CA ALA A 508 -8.87 14.45 28.56
C ALA A 508 -8.28 13.08 28.81
N GLN A 509 -7.38 12.64 27.96
CA GLN A 509 -6.60 11.43 28.16
C GLN A 509 -5.37 11.77 29.02
N ASN A 510 -5.28 11.16 30.19
CA ASN A 510 -4.25 11.44 31.18
C ASN A 510 -3.35 10.22 31.39
N ASP A 511 -2.53 9.91 30.42
CA ASP A 511 -1.48 8.88 30.53
C ASP A 511 -0.09 9.53 30.67
N TYR A 512 0.72 9.54 29.65
CA TYR A 512 2.04 10.19 29.66
C TYR A 512 1.94 11.72 29.42
N TRP A 513 0.95 12.13 28.63
CA TRP A 513 0.66 13.52 28.28
C TRP A 513 -0.84 13.75 28.42
N THR A 514 -1.24 14.93 28.89
CA THR A 514 -2.65 15.28 28.83
C THR A 514 -2.98 15.77 27.43
N ASN A 515 -3.74 15.00 26.70
CA ASN A 515 -4.26 15.33 25.36
C ASN A 515 -5.75 15.00 25.27
N ILE A 516 -6.39 15.36 24.17
CA ILE A 516 -7.79 15.00 23.93
C ILE A 516 -7.87 13.49 23.62
N CYS A 517 -8.85 12.81 24.22
CA CYS A 517 -9.18 11.44 23.89
C CYS A 517 -9.87 11.38 22.53
N VAL A 518 -9.09 11.07 21.48
CA VAL A 518 -9.54 11.08 20.10
C VAL A 518 -10.45 9.90 19.72
N GLY A 519 -10.62 8.92 20.61
CA GLY A 519 -11.56 7.79 20.46
C GLY A 519 -12.94 8.07 21.07
N SER A 520 -13.13 9.22 21.72
CA SER A 520 -14.41 9.60 22.35
C SER A 520 -15.51 9.81 21.31
N ASP A 521 -16.65 9.10 21.45
CA ASP A 521 -17.81 9.22 20.56
C ASP A 521 -18.29 10.66 20.41
N LYS A 522 -18.48 11.34 21.54
CA LYS A 522 -18.95 12.74 21.52
C LYS A 522 -17.94 13.69 20.86
N TYR A 523 -16.64 13.44 21.05
CA TYR A 523 -15.63 14.29 20.44
C TYR A 523 -15.56 14.11 18.94
N VAL A 524 -15.48 12.87 18.47
CA VAL A 524 -15.44 12.56 17.02
C VAL A 524 -16.67 13.10 16.32
N LYS A 525 -17.87 12.92 16.91
CA LYS A 525 -19.11 13.46 16.37
C LYS A 525 -19.13 14.99 16.27
N ASN A 526 -18.69 15.68 17.34
CA ASN A 526 -18.61 17.14 17.34
C ASN A 526 -17.58 17.65 16.32
N LEU A 527 -16.45 16.94 16.24
CA LEU A 527 -15.37 17.27 15.32
C LEU A 527 -15.80 17.08 13.86
N THR A 528 -16.47 15.98 13.54
CA THR A 528 -17.03 15.72 12.21
C THR A 528 -17.99 16.84 11.78
N SER A 529 -18.87 17.26 12.68
CA SER A 529 -19.77 18.38 12.42
C SER A 529 -18.99 19.68 12.13
N MET A 530 -17.95 19.96 12.88
CA MET A 530 -17.09 21.15 12.67
C MET A 530 -16.34 21.07 11.34
N PHE A 531 -15.81 19.90 10.97
CA PHE A 531 -15.18 19.69 9.67
C PHE A 531 -16.15 20.02 8.53
N ILE A 532 -17.36 19.46 8.57
CA ILE A 532 -18.38 19.66 7.55
C ILE A 532 -18.83 21.13 7.48
N ASP A 533 -19.02 21.78 8.62
CA ASP A 533 -19.36 23.19 8.67
C ASP A 533 -18.28 24.07 8.03
N ASN A 534 -17.02 23.82 8.34
CA ASN A 534 -15.91 24.56 7.76
C ASN A 534 -15.73 24.26 6.26
N GLN A 535 -15.97 23.01 5.82
CA GLN A 535 -16.00 22.67 4.40
C GLN A 535 -17.02 23.52 3.63
N LYS A 536 -18.22 23.68 4.16
CA LYS A 536 -19.27 24.46 3.55
C LYS A 536 -19.01 25.97 3.62
N ARG A 537 -18.50 26.45 4.76
CA ARG A 537 -18.26 27.89 4.99
C ARG A 537 -17.10 28.43 4.17
N PHE A 538 -16.00 27.69 4.08
CA PHE A 538 -14.74 28.14 3.51
C PHE A 538 -14.35 27.41 2.22
N ASP A 539 -15.24 26.61 1.68
CA ASP A 539 -14.98 25.77 0.50
C ASP A 539 -13.71 24.91 0.63
N VAL A 540 -13.53 24.28 1.81
CA VAL A 540 -12.35 23.47 2.12
C VAL A 540 -12.36 22.20 1.27
N ASP A 541 -11.30 22.00 0.50
CA ASP A 541 -11.10 20.85 -0.36
C ASP A 541 -9.95 19.95 0.15
N TYR A 542 -9.20 20.42 1.16
CA TYR A 542 -8.05 19.72 1.70
C TYR A 542 -8.02 19.83 3.24
N TRP A 543 -7.96 18.68 3.90
CA TRP A 543 -7.68 18.61 5.33
C TRP A 543 -6.33 17.97 5.61
N LYS A 544 -5.47 18.64 6.39
CA LYS A 544 -4.32 18.02 7.04
C LYS A 544 -4.73 17.67 8.46
N ILE A 545 -4.95 16.39 8.72
CA ILE A 545 -5.29 15.86 10.05
C ILE A 545 -4.02 15.28 10.66
N ASP A 546 -3.53 15.90 11.72
CA ASP A 546 -2.21 15.63 12.30
C ASP A 546 -2.31 14.95 13.66
N GLY A 547 -1.76 13.72 13.77
CA GLY A 547 -1.55 13.05 15.04
C GLY A 547 -2.81 12.56 15.76
N PHE A 548 -3.67 11.78 15.11
CA PHE A 548 -4.92 11.32 15.72
C PHE A 548 -4.87 9.91 16.34
N ALA A 549 -4.01 9.03 15.90
CA ALA A 549 -3.97 7.63 16.34
C ALA A 549 -2.67 7.30 17.08
N VAL A 550 -2.48 7.84 18.27
CA VAL A 550 -1.19 7.79 18.96
C VAL A 550 -1.11 6.68 19.99
N ARG A 551 -2.02 6.63 20.94
CA ARG A 551 -2.02 5.64 22.02
C ARG A 551 -3.41 5.21 22.40
N PRO A 552 -3.64 3.92 22.69
CA PRO A 552 -4.91 3.46 23.20
C PRO A 552 -5.26 4.12 24.54
N CYS A 553 -6.45 4.69 24.64
CA CYS A 553 -6.99 5.15 25.92
C CYS A 553 -7.60 3.97 26.69
N THR A 554 -7.15 3.77 27.92
CA THR A 554 -7.61 2.65 28.78
C THR A 554 -8.67 3.07 29.79
N ASN A 555 -9.13 4.32 29.75
CA ASN A 555 -10.08 4.84 30.71
C ASN A 555 -11.50 4.35 30.42
N GLN A 556 -12.01 3.44 31.24
CA GLN A 556 -13.35 2.85 31.12
C GLN A 556 -14.51 3.83 31.40
N LYS A 557 -14.22 5.05 31.83
CA LYS A 557 -15.25 6.09 32.05
C LYS A 557 -15.53 6.94 30.83
N HIS A 558 -14.70 6.79 29.80
CA HIS A 558 -14.90 7.46 28.53
C HIS A 558 -15.93 6.70 27.68
N ASP A 559 -16.48 7.37 26.69
CA ASP A 559 -17.54 6.88 25.83
C ASP A 559 -17.01 6.13 24.58
N HIS A 560 -15.98 5.31 24.77
CA HIS A 560 -15.38 4.47 23.71
C HIS A 560 -15.14 3.06 24.25
N MET A 561 -14.86 2.14 23.35
CA MET A 561 -14.48 0.78 23.71
C MET A 561 -13.15 0.74 24.45
N THR A 562 -13.01 -0.21 25.36
CA THR A 562 -11.76 -0.51 26.06
C THR A 562 -11.64 -2.00 26.30
N GLY A 563 -10.42 -2.52 26.46
CA GLY A 563 -10.17 -3.93 26.73
C GLY A 563 -9.63 -4.67 25.52
N GLY A 564 -9.66 -6.00 25.61
CA GLY A 564 -8.96 -6.86 24.66
C GLY A 564 -7.44 -6.88 24.88
N THR A 565 -6.73 -7.70 24.13
CA THR A 565 -5.27 -7.75 24.16
C THR A 565 -4.70 -6.37 23.79
N ASN A 566 -3.79 -5.85 24.58
CA ASN A 566 -3.18 -4.53 24.37
C ASN A 566 -4.19 -3.39 24.10
N ASN A 567 -5.39 -3.50 24.69
CA ASN A 567 -6.50 -2.56 24.51
C ASN A 567 -6.96 -2.41 23.03
N MET A 568 -6.90 -3.49 22.28
CA MET A 568 -7.25 -3.49 20.86
C MET A 568 -8.71 -3.12 20.56
N TYR A 569 -9.63 -3.32 21.51
CA TYR A 569 -11.02 -2.87 21.32
C TYR A 569 -11.10 -1.33 21.12
N TYR A 570 -10.27 -0.58 21.86
CA TYR A 570 -10.16 0.85 21.64
C TYR A 570 -9.62 1.18 20.24
N THR A 571 -8.54 0.51 19.86
CA THR A 571 -7.87 0.79 18.58
C THR A 571 -8.78 0.51 17.39
N THR A 572 -9.50 -0.60 17.41
CA THR A 572 -10.49 -0.94 16.39
C THR A 572 -11.61 0.10 16.33
N ASP A 573 -12.21 0.41 17.47
CA ASP A 573 -13.30 1.37 17.59
C ASP A 573 -12.89 2.80 17.13
N LEU A 574 -11.67 3.22 17.45
CA LEU A 574 -11.07 4.46 16.97
C LEU A 574 -11.02 4.53 15.45
N TRP A 575 -10.45 3.50 14.81
CA TRP A 575 -10.29 3.47 13.36
C TRP A 575 -11.62 3.41 12.62
N GLU A 576 -12.56 2.62 13.12
CA GLU A 576 -13.91 2.55 12.56
C GLU A 576 -14.61 3.92 12.60
N LYS A 577 -14.59 4.60 13.74
CA LYS A 577 -15.19 5.93 13.90
C LYS A 577 -14.56 7.00 13.02
N TRP A 578 -13.23 7.01 12.95
CA TRP A 578 -12.55 8.00 12.12
C TRP A 578 -12.77 7.76 10.63
N THR A 579 -12.84 6.48 10.22
CA THR A 579 -13.20 6.14 8.85
C THR A 579 -14.60 6.62 8.49
N ASP A 580 -15.58 6.38 9.37
CA ASP A 580 -16.95 6.88 9.20
C ASP A 580 -16.99 8.41 9.14
N ALA A 581 -16.23 9.10 9.99
CA ALA A 581 -16.11 10.55 9.98
C ALA A 581 -15.58 11.10 8.64
N TRP A 582 -14.54 10.46 8.09
CA TRP A 582 -13.99 10.84 6.79
C TRP A 582 -14.95 10.57 5.64
N GLU A 583 -15.72 9.48 5.70
CA GLU A 583 -16.79 9.23 4.73
C GLU A 583 -17.88 10.31 4.77
N GLU A 584 -18.33 10.71 5.96
CA GLU A 584 -19.31 11.80 6.10
C GLU A 584 -18.76 13.12 5.53
N MET A 585 -17.49 13.44 5.81
CA MET A 585 -16.83 14.63 5.28
C MET A 585 -16.77 14.61 3.75
N ARG A 586 -16.43 13.47 3.15
CA ARG A 586 -16.39 13.29 1.67
C ARG A 586 -17.79 13.34 1.07
N ALA A 587 -18.75 12.66 1.67
CA ALA A 587 -20.14 12.67 1.23
C ALA A 587 -20.71 14.09 1.19
N SER A 588 -20.45 14.88 2.22
CA SER A 588 -20.86 16.29 2.28
C SER A 588 -20.31 17.13 1.11
N ARG A 589 -19.07 16.85 0.66
CA ARG A 589 -18.48 17.53 -0.52
C ARG A 589 -19.05 16.99 -1.83
N ALA A 590 -19.26 15.68 -1.90
CA ALA A 590 -19.84 15.04 -3.07
C ALA A 590 -21.27 15.50 -3.37
N GLU A 591 -22.07 15.81 -2.36
CA GLU A 591 -23.40 16.43 -2.52
C GLU A 591 -23.34 17.76 -3.29
N GLU A 592 -22.24 18.49 -3.18
CA GLU A 592 -21.98 19.72 -3.93
C GLU A 592 -21.27 19.49 -5.28
N GLY A 593 -21.04 18.24 -5.67
CA GLY A 593 -20.27 17.88 -6.86
C GLY A 593 -18.77 18.19 -6.74
N LYS A 594 -18.24 18.22 -5.52
CA LYS A 594 -16.85 18.57 -5.20
C LYS A 594 -16.12 17.39 -4.56
N GLY A 595 -14.82 17.30 -4.79
CA GLY A 595 -13.94 16.34 -4.11
C GLY A 595 -13.45 16.84 -2.75
N LEU A 596 -12.82 15.92 -1.99
CA LEU A 596 -12.12 16.23 -0.76
C LEU A 596 -10.83 15.44 -0.69
N PHE A 597 -9.73 16.12 -0.40
CA PHE A 597 -8.44 15.48 -0.14
C PHE A 597 -8.18 15.47 1.37
N ILE A 598 -7.99 14.29 1.96
CA ILE A 598 -7.65 14.14 3.37
C ILE A 598 -6.21 13.64 3.49
N ASN A 599 -5.33 14.47 4.05
CA ASN A 599 -3.98 14.10 4.43
C ASN A 599 -3.97 13.73 5.91
N ALA A 600 -4.18 12.46 6.22
CA ALA A 600 -4.11 11.97 7.59
C ALA A 600 -2.66 11.63 7.94
N THR A 601 -2.03 12.48 8.73
CA THR A 601 -0.72 12.25 9.29
C THR A 601 -0.88 11.40 10.55
N CYS A 602 -0.71 10.10 10.37
CA CYS A 602 -0.89 9.10 11.41
C CYS A 602 0.48 8.64 11.91
N TYR A 603 0.66 8.64 13.22
CA TYR A 603 1.91 8.22 13.85
C TYR A 603 1.83 6.80 14.45
N TYR A 604 0.85 6.02 14.02
CA TYR A 604 0.71 4.65 14.49
C TYR A 604 1.68 3.72 13.74
N ASN A 605 2.43 2.91 14.49
CA ASN A 605 3.36 1.94 13.91
C ASN A 605 2.62 0.98 12.95
N GLY A 606 3.23 0.60 11.89
CA GLY A 606 2.68 -0.35 10.96
C GLY A 606 1.77 0.25 9.90
N LEU A 607 0.86 1.16 10.25
CA LEU A 607 -0.09 1.75 9.31
C LEU A 607 0.54 2.74 8.34
N THR A 608 1.65 3.38 8.73
CA THR A 608 2.34 4.38 7.91
C THR A 608 3.31 3.76 6.92
N GLN A 609 3.76 2.53 7.13
CA GLN A 609 4.82 1.92 6.31
C GLN A 609 4.31 1.35 4.98
N PHE A 610 3.05 0.97 4.90
CA PHE A 610 2.50 0.36 3.70
C PHE A 610 1.75 1.33 2.80
N GLY A 611 1.83 2.63 3.08
CA GLY A 611 1.05 3.58 2.30
C GLY A 611 -0.44 3.23 2.27
N PHE A 612 -0.96 2.51 3.27
CA PHE A 612 -2.38 2.50 3.55
C PHE A 612 -2.78 3.93 3.81
N LYS A 613 -2.89 4.67 2.75
CA LYS A 613 -3.50 5.98 2.78
C LYS A 613 -4.90 5.74 3.27
N THR A 614 -5.25 6.42 4.32
CA THR A 614 -6.58 6.34 4.94
C THR A 614 -7.72 6.57 3.95
N LEU A 615 -7.43 7.17 2.80
CA LEU A 615 -8.33 7.30 1.65
C LEU A 615 -8.65 5.97 0.96
N GLU A 616 -7.75 5.02 0.99
CA GLU A 616 -7.92 3.70 0.34
C GLU A 616 -8.88 2.81 1.14
N ILE A 617 -8.96 3.01 2.45
CA ILE A 617 -9.90 2.31 3.32
C ILE A 617 -11.36 2.71 3.06
N GLN A 618 -11.61 3.95 2.68
CA GLN A 618 -12.96 4.47 2.46
C GLN A 618 -13.70 3.81 1.30
N ASP A 619 -13.00 3.58 0.19
CA ASP A 619 -13.63 2.95 -0.97
C ASP A 619 -14.01 1.49 -0.70
N LYS A 620 -13.38 0.86 0.27
CA LYS A 620 -13.66 -0.51 0.66
C LYS A 620 -14.83 -0.66 1.62
N LEU A 621 -15.04 0.31 2.47
CA LEU A 621 -16.29 0.41 3.21
C LEU A 621 -17.48 0.55 2.26
N GLU A 622 -17.34 1.28 1.14
CA GLU A 622 -18.35 1.32 0.08
C GLU A 622 -18.51 -0.03 -0.60
N LEU A 623 -17.43 -0.77 -0.87
CA LEU A 623 -17.50 -2.09 -1.46
C LEU A 623 -18.24 -3.08 -0.54
N VAL A 624 -17.94 -3.06 0.76
CA VAL A 624 -18.65 -3.87 1.76
C VAL A 624 -20.11 -3.43 1.87
N LYS A 625 -20.38 -2.13 1.88
CA LYS A 625 -21.75 -1.59 1.86
C LYS A 625 -22.49 -1.95 0.57
N ASP A 626 -21.83 -1.94 -0.58
CA ASP A 626 -22.42 -2.28 -1.87
C ASP A 626 -22.66 -3.78 -2.04
N ILE A 627 -21.77 -4.63 -1.52
CA ILE A 627 -22.01 -6.08 -1.42
C ILE A 627 -23.25 -6.34 -0.57
N ASN A 628 -23.43 -5.58 0.50
CA ASN A 628 -24.60 -5.71 1.40
C ASN A 628 -25.88 -5.08 0.84
N LYS A 629 -25.81 -4.21 -0.18
CA LYS A 629 -26.97 -3.58 -0.84
C LYS A 629 -27.51 -4.38 -2.02
N LYS A 630 -26.75 -5.38 -2.52
CA LYS A 630 -27.16 -6.29 -3.58
C LYS A 630 -27.54 -7.65 -3.04
#